data_8f22b45c015d73de0543f3c0824c8d8c
#
_entry.id   8f22b45c015d73de0543f3c0824c8d8c
#
_cell.length_a   1.000
_cell.length_b   1.000
_cell.length_c   1.000
_cell.angle_alpha   90.00
_cell.angle_beta   90.00
_cell.angle_gamma   90.00
#
_symmetry.space_group_name_H-M   'P 1'
#
loop_
_entity.id
_entity.type
_entity.pdbx_description
1 polymer ?
#
loop_
_entity_poly.entity_id
_entity_poly.type
_entity_poly.pdbx_seq_one_letter_code
_entity_poly.pdbx_strand_id
1 'polypeptide(L)'
;MQRVAILSMHTSPLAQPGVGDGGGMNVYVRELVSSLASSGIDCTTYTRKWKDDLPEVIEVEPNHRVVHVQAGEVDLPKEELLNAVEEFTDGVAWHLQHRGGADIVHANYWLSGLAGHRLKHELDLPLVTTFHTFARVKSLGGDVESPIRDKSELEIIGCADAIMVSCTEEQSQFQSLYGSAPGSIEVVAPGVERAFFSPGDRRGARHALGLGSGPMLLFVGRIQPLKGLDVAVRTLAEIGRSDAQLIVVGGASGVEGATELARVEALIQELGLVGRVKFYEPQPHHLLSTFY
;
A
#
# COMPACT_ATOMS: atom_id res chain seq x y z
N MET A 1 -11.93 -5.31 -26.02
CA MET A 1 -10.94 -5.50 -24.93
C MET A 1 -11.38 -4.56 -23.82
N GLN A 2 -11.56 -5.06 -22.61
CA GLN A 2 -11.90 -4.19 -21.46
C GLN A 2 -10.70 -3.32 -21.10
N ARG A 3 -10.95 -2.05 -20.79
CA ARG A 3 -9.93 -1.06 -20.42
C ARG A 3 -10.22 -0.56 -19.00
N VAL A 4 -9.23 -0.67 -18.13
CA VAL A 4 -9.36 -0.26 -16.73
C VAL A 4 -8.41 0.88 -16.43
N ALA A 5 -8.95 2.00 -15.95
CA ALA A 5 -8.17 3.10 -15.39
C ALA A 5 -7.97 2.87 -13.89
N ILE A 6 -6.73 2.59 -13.49
CA ILE A 6 -6.37 2.41 -12.08
C ILE A 6 -5.82 3.73 -11.54
N LEU A 7 -6.39 4.26 -10.48
CA LEU A 7 -5.90 5.47 -9.83
C LEU A 7 -5.11 5.12 -8.57
N SER A 8 -3.86 5.53 -8.51
CA SER A 8 -2.96 5.42 -7.35
C SER A 8 -2.20 6.73 -7.19
N MET A 9 -2.93 7.80 -6.84
CA MET A 9 -2.43 9.17 -6.88
C MET A 9 -1.21 9.40 -5.98
N HIS A 10 -1.32 9.07 -4.68
CA HIS A 10 -0.36 9.48 -3.66
C HIS A 10 0.93 8.67 -3.63
N THR A 11 0.95 7.50 -4.29
CA THR A 11 2.14 6.64 -4.35
C THR A 11 2.11 5.78 -5.60
N SER A 12 3.27 5.66 -6.25
CA SER A 12 3.39 4.88 -7.48
C SER A 12 3.48 3.37 -7.20
N PRO A 13 2.81 2.50 -7.99
CA PRO A 13 3.02 1.06 -7.91
C PRO A 13 4.45 0.63 -8.28
N LEU A 14 5.23 1.52 -8.92
CA LEU A 14 6.63 1.28 -9.27
C LEU A 14 7.61 1.70 -8.16
N ALA A 15 7.13 2.37 -7.10
CA ALA A 15 7.96 2.76 -5.97
C ALA A 15 8.38 1.54 -5.15
N GLN A 16 9.64 1.54 -4.66
CA GLN A 16 10.17 0.48 -3.81
C GLN A 16 9.35 0.39 -2.50
N PRO A 17 8.73 -0.75 -2.18
CA PRO A 17 8.08 -0.94 -0.89
C PRO A 17 9.06 -0.82 0.29
N GLY A 18 8.58 -0.21 1.39
CA GLY A 18 9.40 -0.01 2.59
C GLY A 18 10.23 1.26 2.60
N VAL A 19 10.18 2.07 1.54
CA VAL A 19 10.87 3.36 1.41
C VAL A 19 9.83 4.47 1.25
N GLY A 20 9.98 5.57 1.98
CA GLY A 20 9.04 6.69 1.94
C GLY A 20 7.60 6.24 2.25
N ASP A 21 6.65 6.62 1.40
CA ASP A 21 5.25 6.21 1.50
C ASP A 21 4.96 4.85 0.83
N GLY A 22 5.96 4.25 0.18
CA GLY A 22 5.84 2.94 -0.45
C GLY A 22 5.57 1.83 0.56
N GLY A 23 4.48 1.08 0.38
CA GLY A 23 4.06 0.03 1.31
C GLY A 23 3.19 -1.05 0.66
N GLY A 24 2.38 -1.72 1.47
CA GLY A 24 1.52 -2.81 1.01
C GLY A 24 0.58 -2.42 -0.13
N MET A 25 0.08 -1.17 -0.15
CA MET A 25 -0.77 -0.70 -1.23
C MET A 25 -0.05 -0.70 -2.60
N ASN A 26 1.23 -0.30 -2.65
CA ASN A 26 1.99 -0.32 -3.90
C ASN A 26 2.11 -1.74 -4.45
N VAL A 27 2.42 -2.70 -3.57
CA VAL A 27 2.47 -4.13 -3.93
C VAL A 27 1.10 -4.59 -4.41
N TYR A 28 0.03 -4.28 -3.65
CA TYR A 28 -1.34 -4.65 -4.01
C TYR A 28 -1.72 -4.14 -5.41
N VAL A 29 -1.54 -2.84 -5.67
CA VAL A 29 -1.90 -2.23 -6.96
C VAL A 29 -1.10 -2.86 -8.08
N ARG A 30 0.21 -3.05 -7.90
CA ARG A 30 1.08 -3.66 -8.90
C ARG A 30 0.65 -5.08 -9.25
N GLU A 31 0.45 -5.92 -8.24
CA GLU A 31 0.09 -7.34 -8.44
C GLU A 31 -1.33 -7.50 -9.01
N LEU A 32 -2.27 -6.67 -8.55
CA LEU A 32 -3.62 -6.63 -9.11
C LEU A 32 -3.59 -6.30 -10.60
N VAL A 33 -2.89 -5.23 -10.96
CA VAL A 33 -2.83 -4.76 -12.36
C VAL A 33 -2.10 -5.76 -13.25
N SER A 34 -1.00 -6.34 -12.77
CA SER A 34 -0.29 -7.40 -13.49
C SER A 34 -1.18 -8.62 -13.76
N SER A 35 -1.99 -9.02 -12.75
CA SER A 35 -2.94 -10.11 -12.89
C SER A 35 -4.05 -9.83 -13.90
N LEU A 36 -4.60 -8.61 -13.89
CA LEU A 36 -5.60 -8.16 -14.86
C LEU A 36 -5.01 -8.12 -16.28
N ALA A 37 -3.82 -7.54 -16.43
CA ALA A 37 -3.11 -7.45 -17.71
C ALA A 37 -2.79 -8.82 -18.30
N SER A 38 -2.33 -9.76 -17.46
CA SER A 38 -2.09 -11.16 -17.85
C SER A 38 -3.37 -11.88 -18.27
N SER A 39 -4.54 -11.43 -17.77
CA SER A 39 -5.85 -11.94 -18.17
C SER A 39 -6.40 -11.27 -19.45
N GLY A 40 -5.62 -10.41 -20.10
CA GLY A 40 -5.96 -9.75 -21.36
C GLY A 40 -6.79 -8.46 -21.19
N ILE A 41 -6.79 -7.86 -20.00
CA ILE A 41 -7.41 -6.57 -19.72
C ILE A 41 -6.37 -5.46 -19.96
N ASP A 42 -6.73 -4.41 -20.70
CA ASP A 42 -5.86 -3.25 -20.93
C ASP A 42 -5.93 -2.31 -19.72
N CYS A 43 -4.82 -2.23 -18.97
CA CYS A 43 -4.72 -1.51 -17.72
C CYS A 43 -3.83 -0.29 -17.85
N THR A 44 -4.35 0.88 -17.50
CA THR A 44 -3.56 2.11 -17.38
C THR A 44 -3.60 2.57 -15.92
N THR A 45 -2.45 2.57 -15.26
CA THR A 45 -2.32 3.07 -13.90
C THR A 45 -1.88 4.53 -13.92
N TYR A 46 -2.67 5.39 -13.31
CA TYR A 46 -2.38 6.81 -13.16
C TYR A 46 -1.83 7.09 -11.77
N THR A 47 -0.69 7.74 -11.72
CA THR A 47 -0.05 8.16 -10.47
C THR A 47 0.51 9.58 -10.62
N ARG A 48 0.59 10.32 -9.54
CA ARG A 48 1.19 11.65 -9.55
C ARG A 48 2.69 11.55 -9.86
N LYS A 49 3.21 12.45 -10.66
CA LYS A 49 4.64 12.60 -10.89
C LYS A 49 5.33 13.09 -9.61
N TRP A 50 6.32 12.35 -9.12
CA TRP A 50 7.03 12.65 -7.85
C TRP A 50 8.53 12.94 -8.04
N LYS A 51 9.00 12.98 -9.31
CA LYS A 51 10.34 13.39 -9.71
C LYS A 51 10.29 13.97 -11.11
N ASP A 52 11.12 14.98 -11.36
CA ASP A 52 11.15 15.69 -12.66
C ASP A 52 11.62 14.81 -13.83
N ASP A 53 12.51 13.85 -13.56
CA ASP A 53 13.12 12.98 -14.56
C ASP A 53 12.24 11.79 -14.97
N LEU A 54 11.06 11.62 -14.36
CA LEU A 54 10.16 10.53 -14.74
C LEU A 54 9.53 10.78 -16.11
N PRO A 55 9.51 9.77 -16.99
CA PRO A 55 8.80 9.86 -18.26
C PRO A 55 7.29 9.96 -18.04
N GLU A 56 6.56 10.53 -18.97
CA GLU A 56 5.09 10.62 -18.91
C GLU A 56 4.45 9.24 -18.84
N VAL A 57 4.95 8.27 -19.63
CA VAL A 57 4.41 6.91 -19.70
C VAL A 57 5.53 5.89 -19.55
N ILE A 58 5.28 4.85 -18.75
CA ILE A 58 6.13 3.66 -18.65
C ILE A 58 5.28 2.44 -19.06
N GLU A 59 5.68 1.73 -20.10
CA GLU A 59 5.16 0.39 -20.42
C GLU A 59 5.82 -0.61 -19.47
N VAL A 60 5.03 -1.19 -18.57
CA VAL A 60 5.52 -2.10 -17.53
C VAL A 60 5.59 -3.53 -18.06
N GLU A 61 4.53 -3.94 -18.73
CA GLU A 61 4.35 -5.27 -19.35
C GLU A 61 3.23 -5.19 -20.39
N PRO A 62 3.01 -6.22 -21.22
CA PRO A 62 1.89 -6.22 -22.15
C PRO A 62 0.56 -5.94 -21.44
N ASN A 63 -0.23 -5.02 -21.99
CA ASN A 63 -1.50 -4.53 -21.44
C ASN A 63 -1.40 -3.76 -20.09
N HIS A 64 -0.21 -3.39 -19.65
CA HIS A 64 -0.04 -2.60 -18.42
C HIS A 64 0.91 -1.43 -18.64
N ARG A 65 0.43 -0.22 -18.50
CA ARG A 65 1.22 1.02 -18.51
C ARG A 65 0.96 1.87 -17.27
N VAL A 66 1.97 2.64 -16.89
CA VAL A 66 1.87 3.64 -15.82
C VAL A 66 2.04 5.02 -16.43
N VAL A 67 1.07 5.90 -16.17
CA VAL A 67 1.07 7.30 -16.59
C VAL A 67 1.37 8.18 -15.39
N HIS A 68 2.41 9.01 -15.50
CA HIS A 68 2.79 10.00 -14.51
C HIS A 68 2.10 11.33 -14.82
N VAL A 69 1.11 11.67 -14.02
CA VAL A 69 0.34 12.89 -14.14
C VAL A 69 1.01 14.01 -13.36
N GLN A 70 1.29 15.12 -14.02
CA GLN A 70 1.75 16.33 -13.32
C GLN A 70 0.59 16.88 -12.49
N ALA A 71 0.82 17.04 -11.18
CA ALA A 71 -0.15 17.62 -10.26
C ALA A 71 0.56 18.13 -9.00
N GLY A 72 0.58 19.42 -8.81
CA GLY A 72 1.36 20.10 -7.77
C GLY A 72 2.87 19.94 -7.94
N GLU A 73 3.62 20.46 -6.98
CA GLU A 73 5.08 20.32 -6.92
C GLU A 73 5.49 18.86 -6.72
N VAL A 74 6.63 18.45 -7.29
CA VAL A 74 7.09 17.05 -7.24
C VAL A 74 7.36 16.54 -5.82
N ASP A 75 7.85 17.40 -4.95
CA ASP A 75 8.21 17.14 -3.55
C ASP A 75 7.09 17.48 -2.55
N LEU A 76 5.84 17.69 -3.06
CA LEU A 76 4.69 18.04 -2.23
C LEU A 76 4.51 17.04 -1.07
N PRO A 77 4.47 17.54 0.19
CA PRO A 77 4.27 16.67 1.36
C PRO A 77 2.95 15.92 1.28
N LYS A 78 2.91 14.74 1.88
CA LYS A 78 1.73 13.86 1.86
C LYS A 78 0.47 14.55 2.41
N GLU A 79 0.63 15.37 3.42
CA GLU A 79 -0.43 16.11 4.10
C GLU A 79 -1.07 17.15 3.17
N GLU A 80 -0.34 17.60 2.15
CA GLU A 80 -0.77 18.61 1.19
C GLU A 80 -1.29 18.01 -0.14
N LEU A 81 -1.19 16.68 -0.33
CA LEU A 81 -1.61 16.02 -1.56
C LEU A 81 -3.09 16.21 -1.90
N LEU A 82 -3.93 16.53 -0.92
CA LEU A 82 -5.32 16.88 -1.16
C LEU A 82 -5.45 18.08 -2.13
N ASN A 83 -4.55 19.05 -2.04
CA ASN A 83 -4.55 20.26 -2.88
C ASN A 83 -4.23 19.96 -4.36
N ALA A 84 -3.60 18.81 -4.63
CA ALA A 84 -3.23 18.37 -5.98
C ALA A 84 -4.28 17.44 -6.62
N VAL A 85 -5.38 17.08 -5.92
CA VAL A 85 -6.38 16.13 -6.44
C VAL A 85 -7.07 16.66 -7.68
N GLU A 86 -7.41 17.95 -7.72
CA GLU A 86 -8.10 18.55 -8.88
C GLU A 86 -7.21 18.52 -10.11
N GLU A 87 -5.97 18.99 -10.01
CA GLU A 87 -5.00 19.01 -11.11
C GLU A 87 -4.69 17.57 -11.59
N PHE A 88 -4.55 16.63 -10.66
CA PHE A 88 -4.40 15.20 -10.99
C PHE A 88 -5.60 14.69 -11.77
N THR A 89 -6.81 15.00 -11.33
CA THR A 89 -8.05 14.57 -11.99
C THR A 89 -8.16 15.14 -13.41
N ASP A 90 -7.85 16.42 -13.59
CA ASP A 90 -7.82 17.06 -14.92
C ASP A 90 -6.85 16.37 -15.87
N GLY A 91 -5.65 16.05 -15.39
CA GLY A 91 -4.65 15.33 -16.18
C GLY A 91 -5.10 13.92 -16.55
N VAL A 92 -5.73 13.20 -15.64
CA VAL A 92 -6.31 11.86 -15.92
C VAL A 92 -7.45 11.98 -16.92
N ALA A 93 -8.39 12.92 -16.73
CA ALA A 93 -9.52 13.13 -17.62
C ALA A 93 -9.05 13.45 -19.04
N TRP A 94 -8.07 14.36 -19.16
CA TRP A 94 -7.46 14.69 -20.46
C TRP A 94 -6.88 13.45 -21.15
N HIS A 95 -6.10 12.64 -20.40
CA HIS A 95 -5.48 11.43 -20.96
C HIS A 95 -6.55 10.41 -21.40
N LEU A 96 -7.57 10.17 -20.60
CA LEU A 96 -8.68 9.28 -20.93
C LEU A 96 -9.43 9.72 -22.19
N GLN A 97 -9.66 11.01 -22.36
CA GLN A 97 -10.36 11.55 -23.55
C GLN A 97 -9.53 11.52 -24.84
N HIS A 98 -8.18 11.62 -24.72
CA HIS A 98 -7.32 11.82 -25.91
C HIS A 98 -6.41 10.63 -26.23
N ARG A 99 -6.19 9.68 -25.31
CA ARG A 99 -5.17 8.62 -25.43
C ARG A 99 -5.69 7.19 -25.29
N GLY A 100 -7.00 6.97 -25.18
CA GLY A 100 -7.49 5.59 -25.22
C GLY A 100 -8.76 5.28 -24.43
N GLY A 101 -9.18 6.14 -23.50
CA GLY A 101 -10.39 5.95 -22.69
C GLY A 101 -10.27 4.83 -21.65
N ALA A 102 -11.36 4.61 -20.93
CA ALA A 102 -11.52 3.50 -20.01
C ALA A 102 -12.99 3.04 -20.02
N ASP A 103 -13.25 1.83 -19.61
CA ASP A 103 -14.61 1.28 -19.44
C ASP A 103 -14.99 1.30 -17.95
N ILE A 104 -14.01 1.45 -17.04
CA ILE A 104 -14.20 1.50 -15.60
C ILE A 104 -13.02 2.22 -14.94
N VAL A 105 -13.27 2.90 -13.83
CA VAL A 105 -12.26 3.50 -12.94
C VAL A 105 -12.16 2.68 -11.66
N HIS A 106 -10.93 2.27 -11.28
CA HIS A 106 -10.66 1.64 -9.99
C HIS A 106 -9.73 2.55 -9.17
N ALA A 107 -10.27 3.21 -8.17
CA ALA A 107 -9.57 4.13 -7.31
C ALA A 107 -9.00 3.43 -6.07
N ASN A 108 -7.72 3.63 -5.80
CA ASN A 108 -7.01 3.10 -4.65
C ASN A 108 -6.67 4.21 -3.68
N TYR A 109 -7.19 4.12 -2.45
CA TYR A 109 -7.10 5.11 -1.40
C TYR A 109 -8.02 6.33 -1.60
N TRP A 110 -8.36 7.03 -0.53
CA TRP A 110 -9.37 8.09 -0.53
C TRP A 110 -9.04 9.28 -1.46
N LEU A 111 -7.76 9.69 -1.60
CA LEU A 111 -7.36 10.75 -2.54
C LEU A 111 -7.65 10.36 -3.98
N SER A 112 -7.32 9.13 -4.35
CA SER A 112 -7.69 8.57 -5.66
C SER A 112 -9.22 8.40 -5.78
N GLY A 113 -9.89 8.12 -4.67
CA GLY A 113 -11.35 8.03 -4.60
C GLY A 113 -12.03 9.34 -4.95
N LEU A 114 -11.52 10.48 -4.47
CA LEU A 114 -12.01 11.81 -4.85
C LEU A 114 -11.85 12.07 -6.36
N ALA A 115 -10.68 11.75 -6.90
CA ALA A 115 -10.47 11.85 -8.35
C ALA A 115 -11.42 10.92 -9.12
N GLY A 116 -11.57 9.66 -8.68
CA GLY A 116 -12.49 8.69 -9.27
C GLY A 116 -13.95 9.13 -9.20
N HIS A 117 -14.38 9.73 -8.08
CA HIS A 117 -15.73 10.30 -7.92
C HIS A 117 -16.01 11.36 -9.00
N ARG A 118 -15.09 12.30 -9.19
CA ARG A 118 -15.23 13.34 -10.20
C ARG A 118 -15.23 12.75 -11.63
N LEU A 119 -14.29 11.82 -11.94
CA LEU A 119 -14.23 11.17 -13.26
C LEU A 119 -15.49 10.38 -13.58
N LYS A 120 -16.11 9.71 -12.59
CA LYS A 120 -17.40 9.03 -12.76
C LYS A 120 -18.46 9.97 -13.31
N HIS A 121 -18.59 11.15 -12.72
CA HIS A 121 -19.62 12.11 -13.10
C HIS A 121 -19.30 12.88 -14.40
N GLU A 122 -18.02 13.18 -14.66
CA GLU A 122 -17.62 13.92 -15.86
C GLU A 122 -17.58 13.04 -17.12
N LEU A 123 -17.21 11.76 -16.97
CA LEU A 123 -16.98 10.85 -18.10
C LEU A 123 -17.99 9.69 -18.17
N ASP A 124 -18.98 9.66 -17.27
CA ASP A 124 -19.99 8.58 -17.15
C ASP A 124 -19.33 7.19 -17.04
N LEU A 125 -18.33 7.05 -16.17
CA LEU A 125 -17.58 5.82 -15.95
C LEU A 125 -17.98 5.17 -14.63
N PRO A 126 -18.19 3.84 -14.57
CA PRO A 126 -18.35 3.14 -13.31
C PRO A 126 -17.12 3.31 -12.40
N LEU A 127 -17.36 3.50 -11.09
CA LEU A 127 -16.35 3.67 -10.07
C LEU A 127 -16.29 2.48 -9.14
N VAL A 128 -15.16 1.78 -9.13
CA VAL A 128 -14.77 0.84 -8.09
C VAL A 128 -13.77 1.52 -7.15
N THR A 129 -13.86 1.28 -5.85
CA THR A 129 -12.90 1.83 -4.90
C THR A 129 -12.38 0.79 -3.91
N THR A 130 -11.08 0.88 -3.59
CA THR A 130 -10.42 0.13 -2.51
C THR A 130 -9.76 1.15 -1.59
N PHE A 131 -10.25 1.27 -0.36
CA PHE A 131 -9.74 2.31 0.56
C PHE A 131 -8.38 1.96 1.16
N HIS A 132 -8.03 0.68 1.30
CA HIS A 132 -6.86 0.14 2.01
C HIS A 132 -6.80 0.44 3.49
N THR A 133 -7.34 1.57 3.93
CA THR A 133 -7.53 1.95 5.32
C THR A 133 -8.69 2.95 5.39
N PHE A 134 -9.53 2.81 6.38
CA PHE A 134 -10.64 3.74 6.65
C PHE A 134 -10.28 4.72 7.77
N ALA A 135 -10.68 6.00 7.62
CA ALA A 135 -10.44 7.04 8.62
C ALA A 135 -11.01 6.65 9.98
N ARG A 136 -12.24 6.17 10.03
CA ARG A 136 -12.91 5.78 11.27
C ARG A 136 -12.27 4.57 11.94
N VAL A 137 -11.77 3.60 11.19
CA VAL A 137 -11.02 2.46 11.73
C VAL A 137 -9.71 2.92 12.36
N LYS A 138 -8.97 3.81 11.71
CA LYS A 138 -7.74 4.38 12.24
C LYS A 138 -8.00 5.19 13.52
N SER A 139 -9.07 5.98 13.55
CA SER A 139 -9.46 6.74 14.73
C SER A 139 -9.79 5.84 15.93
N LEU A 140 -10.37 4.67 15.74
CA LEU A 140 -10.55 3.67 16.79
C LEU A 140 -9.22 3.14 17.35
N GLY A 141 -8.18 3.09 16.51
CA GLY A 141 -6.81 2.75 16.89
C GLY A 141 -6.05 3.86 17.60
N GLY A 142 -6.64 5.05 17.75
CA GLY A 142 -6.04 6.21 18.41
C GLY A 142 -5.36 7.21 17.45
N ASP A 143 -5.38 6.97 16.15
CA ASP A 143 -4.86 7.94 15.17
C ASP A 143 -5.81 9.13 15.04
N VAL A 144 -5.23 10.33 14.96
CA VAL A 144 -6.01 11.55 14.69
C VAL A 144 -6.10 11.73 13.16
N GLU A 145 -7.25 11.40 12.60
CA GLU A 145 -7.52 11.60 11.18
C GLU A 145 -8.20 12.95 10.91
N SER A 146 -7.92 13.52 9.75
CA SER A 146 -8.55 14.78 9.34
C SER A 146 -10.07 14.62 9.15
N PRO A 147 -10.90 15.55 9.67
CA PRO A 147 -12.34 15.56 9.37
C PRO A 147 -12.65 15.66 7.86
N ILE A 148 -11.74 16.24 7.09
CA ILE A 148 -11.88 16.30 5.63
C ILE A 148 -11.83 14.90 5.03
N ARG A 149 -10.92 14.03 5.53
CA ARG A 149 -10.81 12.65 5.06
C ARG A 149 -12.09 11.86 5.35
N ASP A 150 -12.64 11.95 6.56
CA ASP A 150 -13.88 11.24 6.91
C ASP A 150 -15.05 11.67 6.02
N LYS A 151 -15.18 12.98 5.80
CA LYS A 151 -16.20 13.53 4.88
C LYS A 151 -15.99 13.03 3.45
N SER A 152 -14.75 13.05 2.95
CA SER A 152 -14.42 12.58 1.60
C SER A 152 -14.71 11.09 1.43
N GLU A 153 -14.37 10.26 2.44
CA GLU A 153 -14.68 8.83 2.40
C GLU A 153 -16.21 8.59 2.31
N LEU A 154 -17.03 9.33 3.08
CA LEU A 154 -18.49 9.25 2.99
C LEU A 154 -19.02 9.65 1.61
N GLU A 155 -18.46 10.67 1.01
CA GLU A 155 -18.85 11.13 -0.34
C GLU A 155 -18.52 10.07 -1.40
N ILE A 156 -17.33 9.50 -1.35
CA ILE A 156 -16.89 8.41 -2.24
C ILE A 156 -17.78 7.18 -2.06
N ILE A 157 -18.03 6.76 -0.82
CA ILE A 157 -18.88 5.63 -0.47
C ILE A 157 -20.30 5.82 -1.04
N GLY A 158 -20.86 7.03 -0.93
CA GLY A 158 -22.19 7.37 -1.44
C GLY A 158 -22.30 7.34 -2.96
N CYS A 159 -21.18 7.27 -3.68
CA CYS A 159 -21.12 7.36 -5.14
C CYS A 159 -20.54 6.09 -5.81
N ALA A 160 -19.69 5.33 -5.15
CA ALA A 160 -19.05 4.15 -5.72
C ALA A 160 -20.06 3.08 -6.14
N ASP A 161 -19.87 2.48 -7.31
CA ASP A 161 -20.66 1.34 -7.79
C ASP A 161 -20.27 0.04 -7.07
N ALA A 162 -18.99 -0.07 -6.70
CA ALA A 162 -18.49 -1.17 -5.88
C ALA A 162 -17.37 -0.70 -4.96
N ILE A 163 -17.36 -1.25 -3.74
CA ILE A 163 -16.30 -1.06 -2.76
C ILE A 163 -15.65 -2.42 -2.52
N MET A 164 -14.36 -2.53 -2.78
CA MET A 164 -13.60 -3.74 -2.52
C MET A 164 -12.96 -3.66 -1.14
N VAL A 165 -13.20 -4.70 -0.34
CA VAL A 165 -12.59 -4.91 0.98
C VAL A 165 -11.76 -6.18 0.98
N SER A 166 -10.70 -6.23 1.79
CA SER A 166 -9.71 -7.31 1.76
C SER A 166 -10.16 -8.60 2.46
N CYS A 167 -11.10 -8.48 3.41
CA CYS A 167 -11.59 -9.60 4.20
C CYS A 167 -12.96 -9.30 4.83
N THR A 168 -13.58 -10.32 5.39
CA THR A 168 -14.89 -10.22 6.06
C THR A 168 -14.85 -9.33 7.30
N GLU A 169 -13.70 -9.25 7.99
CA GLU A 169 -13.53 -8.35 9.14
C GLU A 169 -13.59 -6.87 8.68
N GLU A 170 -12.89 -6.52 7.59
CA GLU A 170 -12.94 -5.19 7.01
C GLU A 170 -14.36 -4.85 6.53
N GLN A 171 -15.08 -5.81 5.95
CA GLN A 171 -16.50 -5.65 5.60
C GLN A 171 -17.36 -5.35 6.84
N SER A 172 -17.16 -6.07 7.93
CA SER A 172 -17.89 -5.88 9.18
C SER A 172 -17.59 -4.52 9.81
N GLN A 173 -16.33 -4.10 9.82
CA GLN A 173 -15.91 -2.78 10.27
C GLN A 173 -16.50 -1.67 9.41
N PHE A 174 -16.48 -1.84 8.08
CA PHE A 174 -17.14 -0.91 7.15
C PHE A 174 -18.63 -0.76 7.51
N GLN A 175 -19.36 -1.85 7.61
CA GLN A 175 -20.79 -1.83 7.91
C GLN A 175 -21.10 -1.18 9.25
N SER A 176 -20.29 -1.44 10.27
CA SER A 176 -20.49 -0.89 11.61
C SER A 176 -20.21 0.62 11.71
N LEU A 177 -19.24 1.12 10.94
CA LEU A 177 -18.75 2.50 11.03
C LEU A 177 -19.36 3.44 9.97
N TYR A 178 -19.63 2.93 8.78
CA TYR A 178 -20.15 3.72 7.65
C TYR A 178 -21.60 3.35 7.27
N GLY A 179 -22.09 2.22 7.76
CA GLY A 179 -23.44 1.74 7.43
C GLY A 179 -23.50 1.05 6.07
N SER A 180 -24.60 1.24 5.33
CA SER A 180 -24.79 0.68 3.99
C SER A 180 -24.24 1.62 2.91
N ALA A 181 -23.61 1.05 1.88
CA ALA A 181 -23.30 1.77 0.65
C ALA A 181 -24.41 1.59 -0.38
N PRO A 182 -24.65 2.57 -1.30
CA PRO A 182 -25.56 2.39 -2.43
C PRO A 182 -25.06 1.32 -3.41
N GLY A 183 -23.76 1.22 -3.61
CA GLY A 183 -23.11 0.21 -4.43
C GLY A 183 -22.87 -1.12 -3.71
N SER A 184 -22.30 -2.10 -4.40
CA SER A 184 -21.97 -3.39 -3.82
C SER A 184 -20.71 -3.29 -2.91
N ILE A 185 -20.65 -4.18 -1.90
CA ILE A 185 -19.44 -4.36 -1.08
C ILE A 185 -18.94 -5.78 -1.35
N GLU A 186 -17.76 -5.87 -1.98
CA GLU A 186 -17.19 -7.12 -2.42
C GLU A 186 -15.94 -7.48 -1.61
N VAL A 187 -15.92 -8.69 -1.06
CA VAL A 187 -14.74 -9.21 -0.34
C VAL A 187 -13.79 -9.83 -1.37
N VAL A 188 -12.68 -9.14 -1.62
CA VAL A 188 -11.65 -9.57 -2.57
C VAL A 188 -10.32 -9.66 -1.82
N ALA A 189 -9.95 -10.87 -1.41
CA ALA A 189 -8.70 -11.08 -0.69
C ALA A 189 -7.49 -10.74 -1.57
N PRO A 190 -6.46 -10.05 -1.02
CA PRO A 190 -5.22 -9.81 -1.74
C PRO A 190 -4.59 -11.12 -2.22
N GLY A 191 -4.11 -11.13 -3.45
CA GLY A 191 -3.39 -12.25 -4.03
C GLY A 191 -1.92 -12.29 -3.57
N VAL A 192 -1.25 -13.39 -3.88
CA VAL A 192 0.19 -13.58 -3.66
C VAL A 192 0.81 -14.09 -4.96
N GLU A 193 1.91 -13.47 -5.39
CA GLU A 193 2.66 -13.92 -6.55
C GLU A 193 3.39 -15.25 -6.23
N ARG A 194 2.85 -16.34 -6.75
CA ARG A 194 3.32 -17.70 -6.46
C ARG A 194 4.69 -18.01 -7.09
N ALA A 195 5.11 -17.26 -8.09
CA ALA A 195 6.44 -17.41 -8.68
C ALA A 195 7.55 -17.07 -7.67
N PHE A 196 7.29 -16.14 -6.77
CA PHE A 196 8.23 -15.73 -5.72
C PHE A 196 7.89 -16.31 -4.35
N PHE A 197 6.60 -16.37 -4.00
CA PHE A 197 6.13 -16.79 -2.67
C PHE A 197 5.55 -18.20 -2.73
N SER A 198 6.43 -19.18 -2.78
CA SER A 198 6.11 -20.61 -2.68
C SER A 198 6.99 -21.27 -1.61
N PRO A 199 6.52 -22.35 -0.97
CA PRO A 199 7.33 -23.08 -0.02
C PRO A 199 8.67 -23.50 -0.63
N GLY A 200 9.78 -23.14 0.03
CA GLY A 200 11.13 -23.38 -0.44
C GLY A 200 12.02 -24.11 0.55
N ASP A 201 13.32 -24.21 0.24
CA ASP A 201 14.30 -24.81 1.15
C ASP A 201 14.66 -23.83 2.28
N ARG A 202 14.05 -24.07 3.45
CA ARG A 202 14.30 -23.29 4.67
C ARG A 202 15.78 -23.29 5.09
N ARG A 203 16.52 -24.39 4.88
CA ARG A 203 17.93 -24.47 5.27
C ARG A 203 18.80 -23.64 4.33
N GLY A 204 18.55 -23.76 3.03
CA GLY A 204 19.21 -22.95 2.02
C GLY A 204 18.97 -21.45 2.22
N ALA A 205 17.71 -21.02 2.47
CA ALA A 205 17.34 -19.64 2.74
C ALA A 205 18.09 -19.09 3.98
N ARG A 206 18.08 -19.82 5.09
CA ARG A 206 18.83 -19.43 6.31
C ARG A 206 20.33 -19.32 6.07
N HIS A 207 20.88 -20.25 5.31
CA HIS A 207 22.32 -20.22 4.96
C HIS A 207 22.65 -18.99 4.12
N ALA A 208 21.82 -18.68 3.10
CA ALA A 208 22.00 -17.51 2.27
C ALA A 208 21.92 -16.18 3.04
N LEU A 209 21.09 -16.14 4.08
CA LEU A 209 20.93 -14.96 4.96
C LEU A 209 21.93 -14.94 6.14
N GLY A 210 22.81 -15.93 6.26
CA GLY A 210 23.75 -16.03 7.40
C GLY A 210 23.05 -16.23 8.75
N LEU A 211 21.90 -16.91 8.76
CA LEU A 211 21.08 -17.18 9.93
C LEU A 211 21.31 -18.56 10.50
N GLY A 212 21.31 -18.68 11.83
CA GLY A 212 21.42 -19.96 12.53
C GLY A 212 20.16 -20.83 12.41
N SER A 213 20.22 -22.05 12.99
CA SER A 213 19.13 -23.02 13.00
C SER A 213 18.13 -22.81 14.16
N GLY A 214 18.40 -21.90 15.10
CA GLY A 214 17.54 -21.60 16.26
C GLY A 214 16.18 -21.03 15.87
N PRO A 215 15.26 -20.88 16.83
CA PRO A 215 13.98 -20.24 16.61
C PRO A 215 14.15 -18.81 16.09
N MET A 216 13.30 -18.40 15.17
CA MET A 216 13.35 -17.10 14.55
C MET A 216 11.96 -16.46 14.54
N LEU A 217 11.86 -15.25 15.04
CA LEU A 217 10.75 -14.34 14.78
C LEU A 217 11.13 -13.49 13.57
N LEU A 218 10.16 -13.21 12.72
CA LEU A 218 10.32 -12.35 11.55
C LEU A 218 9.35 -11.18 11.64
N PHE A 219 9.89 -9.96 11.53
CA PHE A 219 9.13 -8.74 11.33
C PHE A 219 9.48 -8.19 9.94
N VAL A 220 8.46 -7.99 9.10
CA VAL A 220 8.61 -7.38 7.78
C VAL A 220 7.69 -6.18 7.68
N GLY A 221 8.25 -4.99 7.55
CA GLY A 221 7.44 -3.78 7.43
C GLY A 221 8.21 -2.50 7.72
N ARG A 222 7.54 -1.37 7.50
CA ARG A 222 8.06 -0.05 7.87
C ARG A 222 8.15 0.05 9.40
N ILE A 223 9.20 0.68 9.89
CA ILE A 223 9.35 0.93 11.33
C ILE A 223 8.56 2.19 11.65
N GLN A 224 7.41 1.98 12.27
CA GLN A 224 6.44 2.99 12.70
C GLN A 224 5.74 2.46 13.96
N PRO A 225 5.28 3.32 14.89
CA PRO A 225 4.62 2.87 16.12
C PRO A 225 3.47 1.88 15.86
N LEU A 226 2.62 2.18 14.87
CA LEU A 226 1.47 1.36 14.48
C LEU A 226 1.83 -0.06 14.01
N LYS A 227 3.09 -0.31 13.61
CA LYS A 227 3.52 -1.62 13.11
C LYS A 227 3.94 -2.60 14.20
N GLY A 228 4.09 -2.13 15.43
CA GLY A 228 4.29 -2.97 16.60
C GLY A 228 5.64 -3.70 16.64
N LEU A 229 6.73 -3.10 16.14
CA LEU A 229 8.06 -3.70 16.26
C LEU A 229 8.48 -3.87 17.72
N ASP A 230 8.09 -2.97 18.61
CA ASP A 230 8.32 -3.08 20.05
C ASP A 230 7.62 -4.31 20.66
N VAL A 231 6.44 -4.67 20.16
CA VAL A 231 5.73 -5.90 20.56
C VAL A 231 6.55 -7.13 20.15
N ALA A 232 7.12 -7.14 18.94
CA ALA A 232 7.98 -8.24 18.49
C ALA A 232 9.26 -8.36 19.35
N VAL A 233 9.86 -7.22 19.74
CA VAL A 233 11.05 -7.19 20.62
C VAL A 233 10.70 -7.73 22.01
N ARG A 234 9.59 -7.28 22.62
CA ARG A 234 9.12 -7.79 23.93
C ARG A 234 8.78 -9.28 23.85
N THR A 235 8.16 -9.73 22.76
CA THR A 235 7.89 -11.16 22.53
C THR A 235 9.18 -11.97 22.52
N LEU A 236 10.27 -11.48 21.88
CA LEU A 236 11.57 -12.15 21.92
C LEU A 236 12.13 -12.27 23.34
N ALA A 237 11.94 -11.25 24.18
CA ALA A 237 12.34 -11.29 25.58
C ALA A 237 11.59 -12.37 26.37
N GLU A 238 10.26 -12.44 26.19
CA GLU A 238 9.37 -13.38 26.91
C GLU A 238 9.56 -14.85 26.49
N ILE A 239 10.04 -15.13 25.29
CA ILE A 239 10.27 -16.52 24.84
C ILE A 239 11.26 -17.28 25.74
N GLY A 240 12.15 -16.59 26.47
CA GLY A 240 13.06 -17.20 27.43
C GLY A 240 14.15 -18.11 26.82
N ARG A 241 14.28 -18.14 25.49
CA ARG A 241 15.30 -18.95 24.77
C ARG A 241 16.44 -18.05 24.31
N SER A 242 17.65 -18.35 24.75
CA SER A 242 18.86 -17.57 24.39
C SER A 242 19.27 -17.73 22.91
N ASP A 243 18.87 -18.83 22.25
CA ASP A 243 19.13 -19.11 20.84
C ASP A 243 18.08 -18.55 19.87
N ALA A 244 16.99 -17.97 20.39
CA ALA A 244 15.97 -17.31 19.57
C ALA A 244 16.45 -15.94 19.10
N GLN A 245 16.14 -15.58 17.84
CA GLN A 245 16.48 -14.31 17.20
C GLN A 245 15.23 -13.63 16.63
N LEU A 246 15.25 -12.31 16.58
CA LEU A 246 14.30 -11.50 15.82
C LEU A 246 15.00 -10.93 14.59
N ILE A 247 14.46 -11.20 13.43
CA ILE A 247 14.89 -10.65 12.15
C ILE A 247 13.90 -9.54 11.78
N VAL A 248 14.39 -8.34 11.60
CA VAL A 248 13.63 -7.15 11.21
C VAL A 248 14.03 -6.77 9.79
N VAL A 249 13.09 -6.80 8.87
CA VAL A 249 13.30 -6.39 7.47
C VAL A 249 12.45 -5.16 7.19
N GLY A 250 13.10 -4.02 7.00
CA GLY A 250 12.41 -2.75 6.75
C GLY A 250 13.20 -1.55 7.25
N GLY A 251 12.67 -0.37 7.00
CA GLY A 251 13.32 0.89 7.36
C GLY A 251 12.39 1.84 8.13
N ALA A 252 12.99 2.80 8.81
CA ALA A 252 12.29 3.93 9.41
C ALA A 252 11.57 4.73 8.32
N SER A 253 10.30 5.04 8.52
CA SER A 253 9.47 5.69 7.51
C SER A 253 8.39 6.56 8.13
N GLY A 254 8.07 7.66 7.44
CA GLY A 254 7.16 8.68 7.94
C GLY A 254 7.78 9.58 9.03
N VAL A 255 7.00 10.52 9.52
CA VAL A 255 7.47 11.57 10.46
C VAL A 255 8.03 10.96 11.76
N GLU A 256 7.42 9.88 12.25
CA GLU A 256 7.79 9.24 13.52
C GLU A 256 8.80 8.08 13.35
N GLY A 257 9.15 7.70 12.12
CA GLY A 257 9.96 6.50 11.86
C GLY A 257 11.32 6.50 12.53
N ALA A 258 12.05 7.62 12.47
CA ALA A 258 13.37 7.75 13.10
C ALA A 258 13.28 7.69 14.64
N THR A 259 12.26 8.35 15.21
CA THR A 259 12.01 8.34 16.66
C THR A 259 11.62 6.95 17.14
N GLU A 260 10.80 6.25 16.38
CA GLU A 260 10.39 4.88 16.69
C GLU A 260 11.57 3.91 16.62
N LEU A 261 12.43 4.02 15.59
CA LEU A 261 13.64 3.20 15.51
C LEU A 261 14.53 3.40 16.75
N ALA A 262 14.81 4.66 17.11
CA ALA A 262 15.61 4.95 18.30
C ALA A 262 14.97 4.41 19.59
N ARG A 263 13.63 4.50 19.72
CA ARG A 263 12.88 3.94 20.84
C ARG A 263 13.03 2.41 20.93
N VAL A 264 12.93 1.73 19.78
CA VAL A 264 13.07 0.27 19.72
C VAL A 264 14.52 -0.16 19.99
N GLU A 265 15.52 0.55 19.50
CA GLU A 265 16.92 0.28 19.80
C GLU A 265 17.23 0.44 21.30
N ALA A 266 16.68 1.46 21.94
CA ALA A 266 16.79 1.63 23.41
C ALA A 266 16.12 0.45 24.15
N LEU A 267 14.95 0.01 23.72
CA LEU A 267 14.24 -1.14 24.29
C LEU A 267 15.06 -2.44 24.15
N ILE A 268 15.75 -2.65 23.03
CA ILE A 268 16.62 -3.81 22.80
C ILE A 268 17.79 -3.81 23.80
N GLN A 269 18.37 -2.63 24.10
CA GLN A 269 19.43 -2.47 25.11
C GLN A 269 18.88 -2.76 26.51
N GLU A 270 17.75 -2.16 26.88
CA GLU A 270 17.09 -2.32 28.17
C GLU A 270 16.80 -3.80 28.49
N LEU A 271 16.30 -4.54 27.49
CA LEU A 271 15.93 -5.95 27.63
C LEU A 271 17.12 -6.93 27.44
N GLY A 272 18.34 -6.43 27.21
CA GLY A 272 19.55 -7.26 27.03
C GLY A 272 19.53 -8.15 25.78
N LEU A 273 18.83 -7.70 24.72
CA LEU A 273 18.63 -8.45 23.48
C LEU A 273 19.65 -8.11 22.39
N VAL A 274 20.70 -7.37 22.72
CA VAL A 274 21.80 -7.03 21.79
C VAL A 274 22.38 -8.30 21.18
N GLY A 275 22.52 -8.32 19.84
CA GLY A 275 22.99 -9.49 19.08
C GLY A 275 21.91 -10.55 18.80
N ARG A 276 20.73 -10.46 19.43
CA ARG A 276 19.57 -11.34 19.15
C ARG A 276 18.57 -10.70 18.20
N VAL A 277 18.64 -9.38 17.98
CA VAL A 277 17.85 -8.65 16.99
C VAL A 277 18.77 -8.25 15.85
N LYS A 278 18.40 -8.60 14.62
CA LYS A 278 19.14 -8.25 13.39
C LYS A 278 18.25 -7.42 12.48
N PHE A 279 18.76 -6.29 12.04
CA PHE A 279 18.09 -5.39 11.11
C PHE A 279 18.61 -5.60 9.70
N TYR A 280 17.71 -5.68 8.75
CA TYR A 280 17.97 -5.68 7.31
C TYR A 280 17.23 -4.50 6.68
N GLU A 281 17.91 -3.82 5.78
CA GLU A 281 17.30 -2.75 4.98
C GLU A 281 16.06 -3.24 4.20
N PRO A 282 15.17 -2.32 3.78
CA PRO A 282 14.05 -2.67 2.92
C PRO A 282 14.49 -3.49 1.70
N GLN A 283 13.87 -4.63 1.49
CA GLN A 283 14.20 -5.56 0.40
C GLN A 283 13.22 -5.41 -0.77
N PRO A 284 13.68 -5.61 -2.02
CA PRO A 284 12.80 -5.80 -3.15
C PRO A 284 11.77 -6.91 -2.89
N HIS A 285 10.53 -6.73 -3.34
CA HIS A 285 9.43 -7.64 -3.02
C HIS A 285 9.75 -9.11 -3.32
N HIS A 286 10.37 -9.40 -4.46
CA HIS A 286 10.74 -10.76 -4.86
C HIS A 286 11.82 -11.41 -3.98
N LEU A 287 12.63 -10.62 -3.28
CA LEU A 287 13.65 -11.15 -2.35
C LEU A 287 13.09 -11.42 -0.96
N LEU A 288 11.93 -10.86 -0.60
CA LEU A 288 11.29 -11.10 0.69
C LEU A 288 10.94 -12.57 0.91
N SER A 289 10.66 -13.32 -0.16
CA SER A 289 10.38 -14.75 -0.09
C SER A 289 11.50 -15.56 0.58
N THR A 290 12.76 -15.08 0.51
CA THR A 290 13.89 -15.73 1.18
C THR A 290 13.83 -15.57 2.71
N PHE A 291 13.16 -14.52 3.20
CA PHE A 291 12.98 -14.29 4.64
C PHE A 291 11.76 -15.05 5.19
N TYR A 292 10.70 -15.21 4.39
CA TYR A 292 9.49 -15.96 4.75
C TYR A 292 9.73 -17.47 4.70
#